data_4343278ac3984107692291388028286a
#
_entry.id   4343278ac3984107692291388028286a
#
_cell.length_a   1.000
_cell.length_b   1.000
_cell.length_c   1.000
_cell.angle_alpha   90.00
_cell.angle_beta   90.00
_cell.angle_gamma   90.00
#
_symmetry.space_group_name_H-M   'P 1'
#
loop_
_entity.id
_entity.type
_entity.pdbx_description
1 polymer ?
#
loop_
_entity_poly.entity_id
_entity_poly.type
_entity_poly.pdbx_seq_one_letter_code
_entity_poly.pdbx_strand_id
1 'polypeptide(L)'
;MNGVITEKKIAIVGAGPVGISVARALKMKGIDYDHFESGSAVGGNWRHGVYHTAHIISSKKTTEFPDYPMPAEYPDFPSASQMLSYLEDYSAHYGLDENITFNTQVTSVAPAENSLWEVQLSTVCDSTHEQRVSSATDSRISETRLYEGVVVCNGHHWDQRWPKYPGEFAGEMIHSKDYKHPDQLRGKRVLVIGGGNSACDIVSEAARVAASSHLSLRRGYWFLPKTFYGVPTAQLLTTWMPVWMQRIHLETLVRIVVGDYREYGLMKPDHKIFEHHPTINTELLHYLKHGRIQPHPDVKSFNGNSVEFVDGAQNDFDLIICATGFHVSIPFLAPDVVTIKGPVVEAHWEMVAPRHRQLYIFGWGQARYGFGPLLTPASELLADLILMQRRLSHPLGEVLTKLHQPLPKSHLLDPMEALRRIKKVRQVMWMLPIIDRLI
;
A
#
# COMPACT_ATOMS: atom_id res chain seq x y z
N MET A 1 5.35 -6.83 -40.18
CA MET A 1 6.02 -7.41 -38.99
C MET A 1 7.02 -6.37 -38.52
N ASN A 2 6.63 -5.52 -37.58
CA ASN A 2 7.55 -4.53 -37.01
C ASN A 2 8.49 -5.29 -36.07
N GLY A 3 9.81 -5.17 -36.34
CA GLY A 3 10.82 -5.85 -35.54
C GLY A 3 10.73 -5.48 -34.10
N VAL A 4 10.41 -6.45 -33.26
CA VAL A 4 10.40 -6.34 -31.78
C VAL A 4 11.86 -6.22 -31.36
N ILE A 5 12.24 -5.06 -30.86
CA ILE A 5 13.62 -4.81 -30.39
C ILE A 5 13.76 -5.55 -29.05
N THR A 6 14.61 -6.58 -29.06
CA THR A 6 14.97 -7.32 -27.84
C THR A 6 16.07 -6.57 -27.12
N GLU A 7 15.74 -5.78 -26.12
CA GLU A 7 16.73 -5.12 -25.28
C GLU A 7 16.89 -5.88 -23.95
N LYS A 8 18.14 -6.02 -23.48
CA LYS A 8 18.43 -6.60 -22.15
C LYS A 8 18.07 -5.59 -21.03
N LYS A 9 16.85 -5.05 -21.10
CA LYS A 9 16.33 -4.06 -20.16
C LYS A 9 15.32 -4.69 -19.19
N ILE A 10 15.14 -4.02 -18.08
CA ILE A 10 14.10 -4.32 -17.06
C ILE A 10 12.94 -3.34 -17.24
N ALA A 11 11.71 -3.83 -17.28
CA ALA A 11 10.53 -2.97 -17.22
C ALA A 11 10.15 -2.73 -15.74
N ILE A 12 10.01 -1.48 -15.33
CA ILE A 12 9.47 -1.08 -14.02
C ILE A 12 8.04 -0.58 -14.24
N VAL A 13 7.07 -1.12 -13.47
CA VAL A 13 5.66 -0.77 -13.57
C VAL A 13 5.22 0.01 -12.35
N GLY A 14 4.94 1.32 -12.52
CA GLY A 14 4.48 2.25 -11.49
C GLY A 14 5.58 3.13 -10.91
N ALA A 15 5.35 4.46 -10.85
CA ALA A 15 6.27 5.48 -10.35
C ALA A 15 5.84 6.07 -8.99
N GLY A 16 5.26 5.23 -8.14
CA GLY A 16 5.08 5.53 -6.71
C GLY A 16 6.41 5.41 -5.94
N PRO A 17 6.38 5.58 -4.59
CA PRO A 17 7.59 5.55 -3.74
C PRO A 17 8.48 4.32 -3.98
N VAL A 18 7.87 3.16 -4.20
CA VAL A 18 8.58 1.89 -4.44
C VAL A 18 9.25 1.91 -5.81
N GLY A 19 8.52 2.29 -6.87
CA GLY A 19 9.06 2.30 -8.24
C GLY A 19 10.22 3.25 -8.42
N ILE A 20 10.15 4.48 -7.88
CA ILE A 20 11.27 5.43 -7.96
C ILE A 20 12.49 4.96 -7.15
N SER A 21 12.28 4.28 -6.01
CA SER A 21 13.38 3.69 -5.24
C SER A 21 14.05 2.53 -6.01
N VAL A 22 13.28 1.71 -6.71
CA VAL A 22 13.81 0.65 -7.60
C VAL A 22 14.57 1.29 -8.77
N ALA A 23 13.98 2.27 -9.46
CA ALA A 23 14.62 2.96 -10.57
C ALA A 23 15.99 3.54 -10.17
N ARG A 24 16.05 4.20 -9.00
CA ARG A 24 17.31 4.68 -8.41
C ARG A 24 18.30 3.53 -8.22
N ALA A 25 17.89 2.42 -7.63
CA ALA A 25 18.78 1.29 -7.37
C ALA A 25 19.32 0.67 -8.67
N LEU A 26 18.49 0.51 -9.70
CA LEU A 26 18.91 0.02 -11.02
C LEU A 26 19.89 0.99 -11.69
N LYS A 27 19.59 2.29 -11.70
CA LYS A 27 20.47 3.35 -12.23
C LYS A 27 21.85 3.32 -11.58
N MET A 28 21.91 3.23 -10.24
CA MET A 28 23.16 3.17 -9.49
C MET A 28 23.99 1.90 -9.75
N LYS A 29 23.35 0.81 -10.20
CA LYS A 29 24.00 -0.45 -10.58
C LYS A 29 24.29 -0.57 -12.08
N GLY A 30 23.95 0.45 -12.88
CA GLY A 30 24.14 0.41 -14.35
C GLY A 30 23.28 -0.66 -15.02
N ILE A 31 22.09 -0.94 -14.48
CA ILE A 31 21.11 -1.85 -15.09
C ILE A 31 20.16 -1.00 -15.93
N ASP A 32 20.10 -1.27 -17.23
CA ASP A 32 19.20 -0.57 -18.14
C ASP A 32 17.75 -0.94 -17.85
N TYR A 33 16.88 0.06 -17.88
CA TYR A 33 15.44 -0.11 -17.63
C TYR A 33 14.60 0.91 -18.39
N ASP A 34 13.36 0.54 -18.63
CA ASP A 34 12.27 1.43 -19.00
C ASP A 34 11.29 1.49 -17.83
N HIS A 35 10.77 2.66 -17.51
CA HIS A 35 9.89 2.86 -16.37
C HIS A 35 8.55 3.43 -16.84
N PHE A 36 7.44 2.75 -16.55
CA PHE A 36 6.10 3.10 -17.00
C PHE A 36 5.22 3.57 -15.84
N GLU A 37 4.57 4.71 -16.03
CA GLU A 37 3.60 5.27 -15.08
C GLU A 37 2.33 5.68 -15.85
N SER A 38 1.19 5.20 -15.34
CA SER A 38 -0.12 5.53 -15.91
C SER A 38 -0.55 6.97 -15.65
N GLY A 39 -0.02 7.59 -14.60
CA GLY A 39 -0.23 9.00 -14.27
C GLY A 39 0.68 9.94 -15.06
N SER A 40 0.44 11.24 -14.94
CA SER A 40 1.20 12.30 -15.62
C SER A 40 2.51 12.67 -14.91
N ALA A 41 2.76 12.14 -13.71
CA ALA A 41 3.97 12.43 -12.92
C ALA A 41 4.18 11.38 -11.80
N VAL A 42 5.34 11.43 -11.14
CA VAL A 42 5.67 10.58 -9.99
C VAL A 42 4.79 10.85 -8.78
N GLY A 43 4.78 9.93 -7.82
CA GLY A 43 4.10 10.10 -6.52
C GLY A 43 3.05 9.02 -6.23
N GLY A 44 2.53 8.33 -7.25
CA GLY A 44 1.56 7.24 -7.09
C GLY A 44 0.34 7.65 -6.27
N ASN A 45 0.04 6.90 -5.21
CA ASN A 45 -1.12 7.17 -4.36
C ASN A 45 -1.11 8.55 -3.67
N TRP A 46 0.06 9.13 -3.41
CA TRP A 46 0.19 10.46 -2.80
C TRP A 46 -0.25 11.58 -3.75
N ARG A 47 -0.23 11.35 -5.06
CA ARG A 47 -0.69 12.32 -6.07
C ARG A 47 -2.21 12.30 -6.27
N HIS A 48 -2.80 11.12 -6.39
CA HIS A 48 -4.20 10.99 -6.84
C HIS A 48 -5.08 10.19 -5.89
N GLY A 49 -4.51 9.37 -5.02
CA GLY A 49 -5.25 8.38 -4.24
C GLY A 49 -5.70 8.83 -2.85
N VAL A 50 -5.11 9.88 -2.29
CA VAL A 50 -5.41 10.37 -0.94
C VAL A 50 -6.28 11.63 -0.96
N TYR A 51 -6.92 11.93 0.17
CA TYR A 51 -7.66 13.19 0.40
C TYR A 51 -6.71 14.31 0.83
N HIS A 52 -7.13 15.57 0.66
CA HIS A 52 -6.27 16.75 0.84
C HIS A 52 -5.73 16.89 2.28
N THR A 53 -6.50 16.49 3.27
CA THR A 53 -6.14 16.55 4.68
C THR A 53 -5.35 15.34 5.15
N ALA A 54 -5.08 14.36 4.26
CA ALA A 54 -4.32 13.18 4.61
C ALA A 54 -2.89 13.56 5.05
N HIS A 55 -2.38 12.81 5.99
CA HIS A 55 -1.02 12.90 6.47
C HIS A 55 -0.50 11.50 6.77
N ILE A 56 0.79 11.32 6.88
CA ILE A 56 1.33 10.01 7.26
C ILE A 56 0.91 9.64 8.67
N ILE A 57 0.65 8.36 8.88
CA ILE A 57 0.34 7.77 10.20
C ILE A 57 1.59 7.22 10.91
N SER A 58 2.65 6.95 10.15
CA SER A 58 4.01 6.71 10.63
C SER A 58 4.63 8.04 11.07
N SER A 59 5.94 8.13 11.22
CA SER A 59 6.59 9.41 11.46
C SER A 59 7.52 9.77 10.30
N LYS A 60 7.94 11.05 10.23
CA LYS A 60 8.98 11.50 9.30
C LYS A 60 10.17 10.55 9.28
N LYS A 61 10.74 10.24 10.45
CA LYS A 61 11.92 9.36 10.61
C LYS A 61 11.68 7.91 10.19
N THR A 62 10.45 7.43 10.24
CA THR A 62 10.13 6.06 9.83
C THR A 62 9.57 5.97 8.41
N THR A 63 9.51 7.11 7.70
CA THR A 63 8.99 7.20 6.32
C THR A 63 10.03 7.73 5.33
N GLU A 64 10.95 8.59 5.78
CA GLU A 64 12.03 9.11 4.93
C GLU A 64 12.95 7.99 4.43
N PHE A 65 13.49 8.16 3.24
CA PHE A 65 14.47 7.24 2.68
C PHE A 65 15.82 7.45 3.36
N PRO A 66 16.57 6.37 3.71
CA PRO A 66 17.86 6.50 4.40
C PRO A 66 18.91 7.33 3.64
N ASP A 67 18.83 7.31 2.33
CA ASP A 67 19.75 8.01 1.42
C ASP A 67 19.26 9.42 1.02
N TYR A 68 18.02 9.79 1.41
CA TYR A 68 17.45 11.09 1.12
C TYR A 68 16.51 11.52 2.26
N PRO A 69 17.03 12.12 3.33
CA PRO A 69 16.22 12.56 4.47
C PRO A 69 15.20 13.64 4.06
N MET A 70 14.04 13.63 4.72
CA MET A 70 13.05 14.70 4.55
C MET A 70 13.57 16.03 5.09
N PRO A 71 13.12 17.18 4.53
CA PRO A 71 13.48 18.51 5.04
C PRO A 71 13.31 18.64 6.55
N ALA A 72 14.24 19.34 7.19
CA ALA A 72 14.27 19.48 8.66
C ALA A 72 13.01 20.15 9.21
N GLU A 73 12.45 21.10 8.45
CA GLU A 73 11.26 21.86 8.76
C GLU A 73 9.96 21.06 8.65
N TYR A 74 9.97 19.87 8.05
CA TYR A 74 8.76 19.05 8.01
C TYR A 74 8.38 18.58 9.42
N PRO A 75 7.08 18.58 9.75
CA PRO A 75 6.59 18.09 11.03
C PRO A 75 6.81 16.59 11.21
N ASP A 76 6.57 16.08 12.41
CA ASP A 76 6.65 14.63 12.69
C ASP A 76 5.71 13.80 11.80
N PHE A 77 4.59 14.39 11.38
CA PHE A 77 3.60 13.78 10.49
C PHE A 77 3.38 14.66 9.26
N PRO A 78 4.25 14.57 8.23
CA PRO A 78 4.07 15.30 6.99
C PRO A 78 2.71 15.08 6.34
N SER A 79 2.18 16.17 5.77
CA SER A 79 0.93 16.16 5.00
C SER A 79 1.08 15.42 3.67
N ALA A 80 -0.04 15.12 3.01
CA ALA A 80 -0.05 14.53 1.67
C ALA A 80 0.73 15.37 0.65
N SER A 81 0.61 16.71 0.69
CA SER A 81 1.34 17.61 -0.19
C SER A 81 2.85 17.58 0.08
N GLN A 82 3.26 17.58 1.36
CA GLN A 82 4.67 17.46 1.73
C GLN A 82 5.26 16.10 1.32
N MET A 83 4.49 15.01 1.47
CA MET A 83 4.91 13.70 0.98
C MET A 83 5.07 13.68 -0.53
N LEU A 84 4.15 14.30 -1.26
CA LEU A 84 4.23 14.38 -2.71
C LEU A 84 5.46 15.17 -3.15
N SER A 85 5.67 16.39 -2.60
CA SER A 85 6.86 17.20 -2.90
C SER A 85 8.16 16.43 -2.60
N TYR A 86 8.21 15.72 -1.47
CA TYR A 86 9.37 14.90 -1.11
C TYR A 86 9.68 13.81 -2.15
N LEU A 87 8.65 13.16 -2.72
CA LEU A 87 8.84 12.13 -3.76
C LEU A 87 9.25 12.72 -5.11
N GLU A 88 8.71 13.90 -5.45
CA GLU A 88 9.11 14.65 -6.64
C GLU A 88 10.57 15.10 -6.54
N ASP A 89 10.96 15.67 -5.39
CA ASP A 89 12.34 16.10 -5.12
C ASP A 89 13.31 14.92 -5.14
N TYR A 90 12.92 13.77 -4.59
CA TYR A 90 13.72 12.54 -4.67
C TYR A 90 13.94 12.10 -6.13
N SER A 91 12.89 12.08 -6.92
CA SER A 91 12.97 11.71 -8.34
C SER A 91 13.87 12.65 -9.12
N ALA A 92 13.71 13.96 -8.93
CA ALA A 92 14.52 14.98 -9.56
C ALA A 92 15.99 14.91 -9.12
N HIS A 93 16.26 14.72 -7.81
CA HIS A 93 17.61 14.62 -7.26
C HIS A 93 18.43 13.50 -7.91
N TYR A 94 17.80 12.36 -8.15
CA TYR A 94 18.47 11.22 -8.81
C TYR A 94 18.30 11.22 -10.33
N GLY A 95 17.63 12.23 -10.92
CA GLY A 95 17.39 12.33 -12.37
C GLY A 95 16.64 11.13 -12.92
N LEU A 96 15.57 10.69 -12.21
CA LEU A 96 14.81 9.49 -12.59
C LEU A 96 13.74 9.79 -13.61
N ASP A 97 13.21 11.03 -13.64
CA ASP A 97 12.11 11.46 -14.50
C ASP A 97 12.42 11.29 -16.00
N GLU A 98 13.69 11.42 -16.38
CA GLU A 98 14.14 11.24 -17.77
C GLU A 98 13.88 9.84 -18.34
N ASN A 99 13.78 8.83 -17.47
CA ASN A 99 13.58 7.43 -17.87
C ASN A 99 12.14 6.94 -17.59
N ILE A 100 11.22 7.85 -17.12
CA ILE A 100 9.83 7.50 -16.87
C ILE A 100 8.98 7.88 -18.08
N THR A 101 8.28 6.91 -18.64
CA THR A 101 7.26 7.14 -19.65
C THR A 101 5.93 7.32 -18.94
N PHE A 102 5.54 8.57 -18.73
CA PHE A 102 4.27 8.95 -18.12
C PHE A 102 3.08 8.74 -19.06
N ASN A 103 1.87 8.80 -18.53
CA ASN A 103 0.60 8.58 -19.26
C ASN A 103 0.61 7.26 -20.04
N THR A 104 1.33 6.25 -19.53
CA THR A 104 1.48 4.96 -20.17
C THR A 104 1.13 3.84 -19.22
N GLN A 105 0.01 3.20 -19.48
CA GLN A 105 -0.48 2.07 -18.72
C GLN A 105 0.08 0.76 -19.26
N VAL A 106 0.64 -0.08 -18.38
CA VAL A 106 0.92 -1.47 -18.68
C VAL A 106 -0.40 -2.24 -18.59
N THR A 107 -0.84 -2.84 -19.69
CA THR A 107 -2.12 -3.55 -19.80
C THR A 107 -1.98 -5.07 -19.72
N SER A 108 -0.80 -5.60 -20.12
CA SER A 108 -0.50 -7.03 -20.04
C SER A 108 1.00 -7.24 -19.83
N VAL A 109 1.32 -8.25 -19.03
CA VAL A 109 2.68 -8.78 -18.86
C VAL A 109 2.59 -10.30 -18.91
N ALA A 110 3.22 -10.90 -19.92
CA ALA A 110 3.17 -12.34 -20.15
C ALA A 110 4.56 -12.91 -20.42
N PRO A 111 4.82 -14.18 -20.02
CA PRO A 111 6.04 -14.89 -20.44
C PRO A 111 6.10 -14.99 -21.97
N ALA A 112 7.28 -14.72 -22.54
CA ALA A 112 7.58 -14.87 -23.95
C ALA A 112 8.67 -15.93 -24.17
N GLU A 113 9.02 -16.19 -25.45
CA GLU A 113 10.11 -17.08 -25.80
C GLU A 113 11.45 -16.58 -25.24
N ASN A 114 12.41 -17.48 -25.11
CA ASN A 114 13.78 -17.21 -24.63
C ASN A 114 13.83 -16.60 -23.20
N SER A 115 12.87 -16.94 -22.34
CA SER A 115 12.75 -16.40 -20.99
C SER A 115 12.61 -14.88 -20.92
N LEU A 116 12.06 -14.28 -21.95
CA LEU A 116 11.71 -12.86 -22.00
C LEU A 116 10.28 -12.63 -21.49
N TRP A 117 9.95 -11.35 -21.29
CA TRP A 117 8.63 -10.87 -20.91
C TRP A 117 8.07 -9.97 -21.98
N GLU A 118 6.90 -10.31 -22.48
CA GLU A 118 6.10 -9.43 -23.33
C GLU A 118 5.33 -8.45 -22.48
N VAL A 119 5.51 -7.16 -22.74
CA VAL A 119 4.82 -6.06 -22.02
C VAL A 119 4.01 -5.27 -23.03
N GLN A 120 2.70 -5.24 -22.83
CA GLN A 120 1.77 -4.46 -23.64
C GLN A 120 1.49 -3.12 -22.98
N LEU A 121 1.61 -2.06 -23.73
CA LEU A 121 1.48 -0.69 -23.31
C LEU A 121 0.28 -0.02 -23.99
N SER A 122 -0.39 0.87 -23.26
CA SER A 122 -1.45 1.71 -23.77
C SER A 122 -1.24 3.15 -23.32
N THR A 123 -1.35 4.10 -24.24
CA THR A 123 -1.33 5.52 -23.89
C THR A 123 -2.64 5.91 -23.23
N VAL A 124 -2.57 6.58 -22.08
CA VAL A 124 -3.72 7.12 -21.35
C VAL A 124 -3.93 8.55 -21.81
N CYS A 125 -4.98 8.81 -22.61
CA CYS A 125 -5.39 10.18 -22.90
C CYS A 125 -5.96 10.82 -21.63
N ASP A 126 -5.79 12.16 -21.47
CA ASP A 126 -6.24 12.96 -20.31
C ASP A 126 -7.76 12.88 -20.10
N SER A 127 -8.23 11.78 -19.57
CA SER A 127 -9.54 11.62 -18.97
C SER A 127 -9.38 11.62 -17.45
N THR A 128 -10.31 12.22 -16.74
CA THR A 128 -10.31 12.27 -15.26
C THR A 128 -10.11 10.88 -14.67
N HIS A 129 -9.41 10.79 -13.54
CA HIS A 129 -9.04 9.53 -12.87
C HIS A 129 -10.23 8.56 -12.67
N GLU A 130 -11.46 9.08 -12.61
CA GLU A 130 -12.71 8.33 -12.46
C GLU A 130 -13.06 7.48 -13.69
N GLN A 131 -12.70 7.93 -14.89
CA GLN A 131 -12.95 7.19 -16.15
C GLN A 131 -11.90 6.07 -16.39
N ARG A 132 -10.76 6.11 -15.70
CA ARG A 132 -9.67 5.14 -15.88
C ARG A 132 -9.98 3.75 -15.31
N VAL A 133 -10.87 3.66 -14.31
CA VAL A 133 -11.21 2.39 -13.64
C VAL A 133 -12.40 1.68 -14.30
N SER A 134 -13.28 2.43 -14.99
CA SER A 134 -14.52 1.89 -15.57
C SER A 134 -14.43 1.49 -17.04
N SER A 135 -13.42 1.96 -17.79
CA SER A 135 -13.29 1.70 -19.23
C SER A 135 -12.19 0.69 -19.56
N ALA A 136 -12.42 -0.58 -19.21
CA ALA A 136 -11.61 -1.69 -19.71
C ALA A 136 -11.76 -1.94 -21.23
N THR A 137 -12.55 -1.12 -21.92
CA THR A 137 -13.00 -1.40 -23.31
C THR A 137 -12.44 -0.46 -24.38
N ASP A 138 -11.71 0.62 -24.05
CA ASP A 138 -11.25 1.58 -25.06
C ASP A 138 -9.72 1.89 -25.05
N SER A 139 -8.93 1.10 -24.34
CA SER A 139 -7.47 1.20 -24.39
C SER A 139 -6.96 0.50 -25.65
N ARG A 140 -6.70 1.27 -26.69
CA ARG A 140 -5.99 0.77 -27.87
C ARG A 140 -4.58 0.38 -27.42
N ILE A 141 -4.21 -0.91 -27.57
CA ILE A 141 -2.83 -1.35 -27.39
C ILE A 141 -1.99 -0.50 -28.35
N SER A 142 -1.13 0.36 -27.80
CA SER A 142 -0.32 1.26 -28.60
C SER A 142 1.01 0.60 -28.99
N GLU A 143 1.51 -0.30 -28.16
CA GLU A 143 2.83 -0.89 -28.36
C GLU A 143 3.01 -2.18 -27.55
N THR A 144 3.81 -3.11 -28.12
CA THR A 144 4.28 -4.32 -27.42
C THR A 144 5.81 -4.33 -27.43
N ARG A 145 6.42 -4.52 -26.27
CA ARG A 145 7.88 -4.60 -26.11
C ARG A 145 8.29 -5.88 -25.40
N LEU A 146 9.51 -6.34 -25.67
CA LEU A 146 10.13 -7.49 -24.97
C LEU A 146 11.20 -7.03 -23.98
N TYR A 147 11.15 -7.57 -22.77
CA TYR A 147 12.07 -7.28 -21.68
C TYR A 147 12.75 -8.52 -21.14
N GLU A 148 13.98 -8.37 -20.62
CA GLU A 148 14.65 -9.42 -19.86
C GLU A 148 13.91 -9.75 -18.56
N GLY A 149 13.32 -8.75 -17.93
CA GLY A 149 12.60 -8.91 -16.67
C GLY A 149 11.63 -7.77 -16.39
N VAL A 150 10.77 -8.01 -15.40
CA VAL A 150 9.76 -7.03 -14.98
C VAL A 150 9.78 -6.88 -13.46
N VAL A 151 9.73 -5.62 -12.99
CA VAL A 151 9.53 -5.25 -11.60
C VAL A 151 8.18 -4.58 -11.45
N VAL A 152 7.27 -5.25 -10.77
CA VAL A 152 5.90 -4.78 -10.53
C VAL A 152 5.87 -3.95 -9.25
N CYS A 153 5.61 -2.64 -9.39
CA CYS A 153 5.54 -1.64 -8.32
C CYS A 153 4.22 -0.85 -8.36
N ASN A 154 3.14 -1.47 -8.83
CA ASN A 154 1.85 -0.80 -9.12
C ASN A 154 1.04 -0.42 -7.86
N GLY A 155 1.54 -0.73 -6.66
CA GLY A 155 0.88 -0.40 -5.40
C GLY A 155 -0.40 -1.20 -5.13
N HIS A 156 -1.00 -1.03 -3.93
CA HIS A 156 -2.15 -1.83 -3.47
C HIS A 156 -3.30 -1.00 -2.87
N HIS A 157 -3.27 0.34 -2.96
CA HIS A 157 -4.33 1.22 -2.45
C HIS A 157 -5.10 1.90 -3.59
N TRP A 158 -5.58 1.11 -4.55
CA TRP A 158 -6.29 1.66 -5.71
C TRP A 158 -7.51 0.82 -6.14
N ASP A 159 -7.52 -0.51 -5.94
CA ASP A 159 -8.64 -1.39 -6.26
C ASP A 159 -9.62 -1.42 -5.07
N GLN A 160 -10.70 -0.66 -5.18
CA GLN A 160 -11.65 -0.39 -4.10
C GLN A 160 -12.40 -1.66 -3.67
N ARG A 161 -12.45 -1.91 -2.35
CA ARG A 161 -13.27 -2.99 -1.78
C ARG A 161 -14.60 -2.44 -1.31
N TRP A 162 -15.65 -2.77 -2.02
CA TRP A 162 -17.01 -2.41 -1.67
C TRP A 162 -17.63 -3.44 -0.72
N PRO A 163 -18.33 -3.01 0.34
CA PRO A 163 -19.11 -3.92 1.18
C PRO A 163 -20.35 -4.39 0.44
N LYS A 164 -20.84 -5.57 0.80
CA LYS A 164 -22.09 -6.13 0.24
C LYS A 164 -23.09 -6.28 1.37
N TYR A 165 -24.09 -5.40 1.41
CA TYR A 165 -25.20 -5.46 2.34
C TYR A 165 -26.52 -5.66 1.57
N PRO A 166 -27.54 -6.33 2.18
CA PRO A 166 -28.86 -6.44 1.57
C PRO A 166 -29.55 -5.08 1.41
N GLY A 167 -30.40 -4.96 0.38
CA GLY A 167 -31.17 -3.75 0.09
C GLY A 167 -30.38 -2.73 -0.74
N GLU A 168 -31.01 -1.59 -0.97
CA GLU A 168 -30.45 -0.50 -1.77
C GLU A 168 -30.45 0.79 -0.95
N PHE A 169 -29.35 1.52 -0.99
CA PHE A 169 -29.23 2.85 -0.43
C PHE A 169 -29.56 3.89 -1.51
N ALA A 170 -30.54 4.76 -1.24
CA ALA A 170 -31.01 5.76 -2.20
C ALA A 170 -30.18 7.06 -2.17
N GLY A 171 -29.38 7.27 -1.12
CA GLY A 171 -28.48 8.42 -1.00
C GLY A 171 -27.17 8.23 -1.76
N GLU A 172 -26.25 9.15 -1.56
CA GLU A 172 -24.91 9.09 -2.14
C GLU A 172 -24.01 8.07 -1.40
N MET A 173 -23.39 7.15 -2.13
CA MET A 173 -22.43 6.20 -1.57
C MET A 173 -21.11 6.29 -2.33
N ILE A 174 -20.02 6.62 -1.64
CA ILE A 174 -18.67 6.72 -2.20
C ILE A 174 -17.68 5.85 -1.45
N HIS A 175 -16.59 5.46 -2.12
CA HIS A 175 -15.45 4.85 -1.44
C HIS A 175 -14.55 5.94 -0.83
N SER A 176 -13.82 5.61 0.25
CA SER A 176 -12.86 6.55 0.87
C SER A 176 -11.77 7.04 -0.09
N LYS A 177 -11.52 6.34 -1.18
CA LYS A 177 -10.62 6.78 -2.27
C LYS A 177 -11.15 7.99 -3.02
N ASP A 178 -12.48 8.09 -3.17
CA ASP A 178 -13.16 9.15 -3.92
C ASP A 178 -13.50 10.36 -3.02
N TYR A 179 -13.35 10.18 -1.71
CA TYR A 179 -13.36 11.29 -0.76
C TYR A 179 -12.09 12.12 -0.94
N LYS A 180 -12.24 13.44 -1.16
CA LYS A 180 -11.12 14.37 -1.40
C LYS A 180 -11.11 15.55 -0.47
N HIS A 181 -12.26 16.11 -0.10
CA HIS A 181 -12.35 17.34 0.64
C HIS A 181 -13.50 17.36 1.65
N PRO A 182 -13.34 17.98 2.85
CA PRO A 182 -14.40 18.09 3.86
C PRO A 182 -15.71 18.71 3.38
N ASP A 183 -15.67 19.50 2.31
CA ASP A 183 -16.88 20.08 1.73
C ASP A 183 -17.88 19.03 1.21
N GLN A 184 -17.42 17.84 0.82
CA GLN A 184 -18.27 16.71 0.46
C GLN A 184 -19.17 16.25 1.62
N LEU A 185 -18.78 16.54 2.88
CA LEU A 185 -19.48 16.15 4.11
C LEU A 185 -20.41 17.24 4.63
N ARG A 186 -20.22 18.50 4.19
CA ARG A 186 -20.83 19.66 4.83
C ARG A 186 -22.35 19.60 4.82
N GLY A 187 -22.93 19.71 6.03
CA GLY A 187 -24.38 19.74 6.24
C GLY A 187 -25.12 18.41 6.00
N LYS A 188 -24.40 17.33 5.64
CA LYS A 188 -24.97 16.00 5.41
C LYS A 188 -25.01 15.16 6.70
N ARG A 189 -25.96 14.22 6.78
CA ARG A 189 -25.93 13.10 7.75
C ARG A 189 -25.02 12.03 7.17
N VAL A 190 -23.84 11.83 7.78
CA VAL A 190 -22.77 11.01 7.21
C VAL A 190 -22.58 9.72 8.01
N LEU A 191 -22.57 8.59 7.30
CA LEU A 191 -22.13 7.30 7.85
C LEU A 191 -20.78 6.90 7.22
N VAL A 192 -19.78 6.63 8.05
CA VAL A 192 -18.51 6.04 7.61
C VAL A 192 -18.49 4.56 8.01
N ILE A 193 -18.29 3.67 7.04
CA ILE A 193 -18.21 2.22 7.26
C ILE A 193 -16.76 1.78 7.21
N GLY A 194 -16.22 1.29 8.32
CA GLY A 194 -14.85 0.77 8.44
C GLY A 194 -14.10 1.30 9.66
N GLY A 195 -12.99 0.65 10.02
CA GLY A 195 -12.20 0.97 11.22
C GLY A 195 -10.70 1.23 10.93
N GLY A 196 -10.34 1.46 9.68
CA GLY A 196 -8.97 1.83 9.29
C GLY A 196 -8.67 3.32 9.45
N ASN A 197 -7.42 3.72 9.16
CA ASN A 197 -6.97 5.11 9.32
C ASN A 197 -7.85 6.10 8.55
N SER A 198 -8.17 5.81 7.28
CA SER A 198 -9.05 6.67 6.49
C SER A 198 -10.44 6.81 7.09
N ALA A 199 -11.01 5.73 7.65
CA ALA A 199 -12.32 5.82 8.33
C ALA A 199 -12.26 6.77 9.52
N CYS A 200 -11.20 6.66 10.34
CA CYS A 200 -11.02 7.50 11.52
C CYS A 200 -10.84 8.97 11.16
N ASP A 201 -10.05 9.26 10.14
CA ASP A 201 -9.82 10.64 9.69
C ASP A 201 -11.11 11.24 9.12
N ILE A 202 -11.78 10.53 8.20
CA ILE A 202 -13.00 11.03 7.53
C ILE A 202 -14.15 11.23 8.52
N VAL A 203 -14.37 10.28 9.46
CA VAL A 203 -15.42 10.45 10.47
C VAL A 203 -15.13 11.58 11.46
N SER A 204 -13.84 11.82 11.74
CA SER A 204 -13.41 12.96 12.57
C SER A 204 -13.61 14.29 11.84
N GLU A 205 -13.38 14.33 10.54
CA GLU A 205 -13.71 15.49 9.70
C GLU A 205 -15.22 15.72 9.63
N ALA A 206 -16.00 14.65 9.44
CA ALA A 206 -17.47 14.72 9.47
C ALA A 206 -17.97 15.29 10.82
N ALA A 207 -17.37 14.92 11.94
CA ALA A 207 -17.70 15.48 13.26
C ALA A 207 -17.55 17.00 13.37
N ARG A 208 -16.76 17.62 12.48
CA ARG A 208 -16.54 19.08 12.45
C ARG A 208 -17.52 19.82 11.54
N VAL A 209 -17.92 19.22 10.40
CA VAL A 209 -18.60 19.95 9.32
C VAL A 209 -19.93 19.35 8.90
N ALA A 210 -20.19 18.09 9.19
CA ALA A 210 -21.42 17.40 8.84
C ALA A 210 -22.59 17.78 9.80
N ALA A 211 -23.82 17.54 9.39
CA ALA A 211 -25.00 17.67 10.24
C ALA A 211 -25.00 16.62 11.35
N SER A 212 -24.59 15.38 11.02
CA SER A 212 -24.30 14.33 12.00
C SER A 212 -23.20 13.41 11.47
N SER A 213 -22.43 12.82 12.38
CA SER A 213 -21.31 11.93 12.06
C SER A 213 -21.48 10.58 12.76
N HIS A 214 -21.47 9.51 11.98
CA HIS A 214 -21.69 8.14 12.44
C HIS A 214 -20.60 7.21 11.95
N LEU A 215 -20.19 6.25 12.77
CA LEU A 215 -19.16 5.26 12.47
C LEU A 215 -19.71 3.85 12.65
N SER A 216 -19.71 3.03 11.59
CA SER A 216 -20.08 1.61 11.67
C SER A 216 -18.87 0.71 11.68
N LEU A 217 -18.79 -0.18 12.66
CA LEU A 217 -17.71 -1.13 12.87
C LEU A 217 -18.25 -2.56 12.99
N ARG A 218 -17.78 -3.48 12.15
CA ARG A 218 -18.19 -4.90 12.23
C ARG A 218 -17.47 -5.69 13.32
N ARG A 219 -16.36 -5.15 13.89
CA ARG A 219 -15.53 -5.79 14.92
C ARG A 219 -14.78 -4.76 15.74
N GLY A 220 -14.15 -5.19 16.82
CA GLY A 220 -13.26 -4.34 17.60
C GLY A 220 -11.91 -4.09 16.90
N TYR A 221 -11.37 -2.91 17.08
CA TYR A 221 -10.10 -2.44 16.54
C TYR A 221 -9.20 -1.89 17.63
N TRP A 222 -7.89 -1.97 17.40
CA TRP A 222 -6.91 -1.24 18.20
C TRP A 222 -6.73 0.16 17.61
N PHE A 223 -7.25 1.17 18.32
CA PHE A 223 -7.05 2.58 17.99
C PHE A 223 -5.91 3.12 18.86
N LEU A 224 -4.77 3.41 18.22
CA LEU A 224 -3.57 3.87 18.91
C LEU A 224 -3.45 5.38 18.78
N PRO A 225 -3.04 6.11 19.84
CA PRO A 225 -2.65 7.51 19.72
C PRO A 225 -1.50 7.69 18.72
N LYS A 226 -1.45 8.83 18.05
CA LYS A 226 -0.33 9.19 17.16
C LYS A 226 0.99 9.30 17.91
N THR A 227 0.92 9.76 19.15
CA THR A 227 2.09 9.94 20.03
C THR A 227 1.80 9.37 21.42
N PHE A 228 2.82 8.83 22.06
CA PHE A 228 2.86 8.58 23.49
C PHE A 228 3.94 9.48 24.09
N TYR A 229 3.57 10.30 25.08
CA TYR A 229 4.49 11.25 25.73
C TYR A 229 5.26 12.14 24.77
N GLY A 230 4.60 12.59 23.68
CA GLY A 230 5.20 13.43 22.66
C GLY A 230 6.06 12.69 21.62
N VAL A 231 6.29 11.39 21.78
CA VAL A 231 7.05 10.58 20.81
C VAL A 231 6.07 9.87 19.85
N PRO A 232 6.26 9.98 18.52
CA PRO A 232 5.44 9.25 17.55
C PRO A 232 5.41 7.74 17.82
N THR A 233 4.20 7.17 17.86
CA THR A 233 3.98 5.74 18.13
C THR A 233 4.81 4.82 17.24
N ALA A 234 4.95 5.18 15.96
CA ALA A 234 5.78 4.45 15.01
C ALA A 234 7.25 4.39 15.44
N GLN A 235 7.80 5.43 16.05
CA GLN A 235 9.20 5.46 16.51
C GLN A 235 9.42 4.59 17.75
N LEU A 236 8.43 4.50 18.64
CA LEU A 236 8.49 3.61 19.81
C LEU A 236 8.57 2.13 19.42
N LEU A 237 8.12 1.80 18.20
CA LEU A 237 8.08 0.43 17.67
C LEU A 237 9.34 0.05 16.89
N THR A 238 10.25 1.00 16.62
CA THR A 238 11.55 0.76 15.97
C THR A 238 12.57 0.22 16.97
N THR A 239 12.26 -0.87 17.66
CA THR A 239 13.09 -1.39 18.73
C THR A 239 13.68 -2.75 18.37
N TRP A 240 14.75 -3.13 19.10
CA TRP A 240 15.33 -4.46 19.06
C TRP A 240 14.46 -5.53 19.75
N MET A 241 13.39 -5.10 20.45
CA MET A 241 12.51 -5.98 21.23
C MET A 241 11.77 -6.98 20.34
N PRO A 242 11.64 -8.24 20.74
CA PRO A 242 10.80 -9.22 20.06
C PRO A 242 9.34 -8.75 19.99
N VAL A 243 8.63 -9.14 18.92
CA VAL A 243 7.24 -8.72 18.66
C VAL A 243 6.29 -8.97 19.83
N TRP A 244 6.46 -10.09 20.55
CA TRP A 244 5.63 -10.39 21.73
C TRP A 244 5.84 -9.39 22.88
N MET A 245 7.06 -8.92 23.09
CA MET A 245 7.34 -7.85 24.09
C MET A 245 6.77 -6.51 23.64
N GLN A 246 6.93 -6.17 22.35
CA GLN A 246 6.33 -4.96 21.79
C GLN A 246 4.81 -4.96 21.97
N ARG A 247 4.14 -6.11 21.78
CA ARG A 247 2.71 -6.27 22.03
C ARG A 247 2.33 -5.97 23.48
N ILE A 248 2.97 -6.63 24.44
CA ILE A 248 2.70 -6.42 25.87
C ILE A 248 2.91 -4.95 26.24
N HIS A 249 4.01 -4.37 25.80
CA HIS A 249 4.32 -2.98 26.10
C HIS A 249 3.26 -2.02 25.54
N LEU A 250 2.90 -2.18 24.26
CA LEU A 250 1.94 -1.32 23.60
C LEU A 250 0.51 -1.50 24.13
N GLU A 251 0.08 -2.75 24.40
CA GLU A 251 -1.21 -3.02 25.02
C GLU A 251 -1.31 -2.41 26.42
N THR A 252 -0.21 -2.44 27.18
CA THR A 252 -0.14 -1.79 28.50
C THR A 252 -0.24 -0.28 28.39
N LEU A 253 0.52 0.34 27.46
CA LEU A 253 0.43 1.78 27.22
C LEU A 253 -0.97 2.20 26.78
N VAL A 254 -1.61 1.45 25.89
CA VAL A 254 -2.99 1.73 25.45
C VAL A 254 -3.95 1.65 26.64
N ARG A 255 -3.85 0.64 27.50
CA ARG A 255 -4.71 0.54 28.71
C ARG A 255 -4.54 1.72 29.64
N ILE A 256 -3.33 2.23 29.82
CA ILE A 256 -3.04 3.38 30.69
C ILE A 256 -3.55 4.69 30.08
N VAL A 257 -3.30 4.91 28.78
CA VAL A 257 -3.57 6.20 28.11
C VAL A 257 -4.98 6.29 27.55
N VAL A 258 -5.51 5.20 26.99
CA VAL A 258 -6.83 5.15 26.35
C VAL A 258 -7.89 4.58 27.30
N GLY A 259 -7.56 3.56 28.08
CA GLY A 259 -8.52 2.85 28.91
C GLY A 259 -9.27 1.74 28.16
N ASP A 260 -10.54 1.54 28.52
CA ASP A 260 -11.40 0.53 27.88
C ASP A 260 -12.19 1.14 26.72
N TYR A 261 -12.09 0.54 25.54
CA TYR A 261 -12.81 1.00 24.35
C TYR A 261 -14.34 0.99 24.50
N ARG A 262 -14.89 0.14 25.39
CA ARG A 262 -16.33 0.12 25.69
C ARG A 262 -16.85 1.43 26.27
N GLU A 263 -16.01 2.18 26.97
CA GLU A 263 -16.35 3.52 27.47
C GLU A 263 -16.52 4.56 26.38
N TYR A 264 -16.09 4.25 25.13
CA TYR A 264 -16.28 5.07 23.93
C TYR A 264 -17.46 4.54 23.09
N GLY A 265 -18.21 3.54 23.55
CA GLY A 265 -19.23 2.86 22.75
C GLY A 265 -18.67 1.93 21.68
N LEU A 266 -17.38 1.58 21.75
CA LEU A 266 -16.71 0.73 20.79
C LEU A 266 -16.61 -0.73 21.28
N MET A 267 -16.58 -1.67 20.35
CA MET A 267 -16.30 -3.06 20.66
C MET A 267 -14.85 -3.24 21.10
N LYS A 268 -14.63 -4.12 22.08
CA LYS A 268 -13.28 -4.51 22.49
C LYS A 268 -12.58 -5.23 21.31
N PRO A 269 -11.28 -4.96 21.06
CA PRO A 269 -10.52 -5.71 20.06
C PRO A 269 -10.55 -7.22 20.35
N ASP A 270 -10.81 -8.00 19.30
CA ASP A 270 -10.91 -9.47 19.32
C ASP A 270 -9.61 -10.18 18.90
N HIS A 271 -8.58 -9.40 18.62
CA HIS A 271 -7.28 -9.83 18.14
C HIS A 271 -6.13 -9.13 18.86
N LYS A 272 -4.93 -9.68 18.79
CA LYS A 272 -3.71 -9.06 19.35
C LYS A 272 -3.21 -7.93 18.47
N ILE A 273 -2.57 -6.93 19.06
CA ILE A 273 -1.85 -5.90 18.31
C ILE A 273 -0.85 -6.54 17.34
N PHE A 274 -0.76 -6.03 16.10
CA PHE A 274 0.05 -6.55 14.99
C PHE A 274 -0.43 -7.85 14.34
N GLU A 275 -1.58 -8.39 14.67
CA GLU A 275 -2.22 -9.41 13.83
C GLU A 275 -2.92 -8.76 12.64
N HIS A 276 -3.35 -7.51 12.79
CA HIS A 276 -3.80 -6.63 11.72
C HIS A 276 -3.02 -5.32 11.78
N HIS A 277 -3.06 -4.57 10.68
CA HIS A 277 -2.44 -3.24 10.65
C HIS A 277 -3.08 -2.36 11.73
N PRO A 278 -2.33 -1.75 12.65
CA PRO A 278 -2.90 -0.91 13.70
C PRO A 278 -3.49 0.36 13.09
N THR A 279 -4.61 0.82 13.67
CA THR A 279 -5.18 2.11 13.33
C THR A 279 -4.59 3.17 14.27
N ILE A 280 -3.94 4.17 13.71
CA ILE A 280 -3.27 5.23 14.45
C ILE A 280 -4.04 6.53 14.24
N ASN A 281 -4.83 6.92 15.24
CA ASN A 281 -5.63 8.14 15.19
C ASN A 281 -5.93 8.63 16.62
N THR A 282 -5.73 9.92 16.90
CA THR A 282 -5.99 10.54 18.19
C THR A 282 -7.38 11.17 18.26
N GLU A 283 -7.90 11.66 17.12
CA GLU A 283 -9.11 12.48 17.09
C GLU A 283 -10.40 11.66 17.24
N LEU A 284 -10.43 10.42 16.71
CA LEU A 284 -11.60 9.54 16.81
C LEU A 284 -12.09 9.42 18.26
N LEU A 285 -11.20 9.02 19.16
CA LEU A 285 -11.54 8.80 20.56
C LEU A 285 -11.98 10.11 21.26
N HIS A 286 -11.35 11.22 20.89
CA HIS A 286 -11.74 12.55 21.37
C HIS A 286 -13.18 12.89 20.97
N TYR A 287 -13.53 12.76 19.68
CA TYR A 287 -14.88 13.08 19.22
C TYR A 287 -15.96 12.11 19.68
N LEU A 288 -15.61 10.83 19.91
CA LEU A 288 -16.52 9.87 20.56
C LEU A 288 -16.85 10.28 22.00
N LYS A 289 -15.86 10.68 22.81
CA LYS A 289 -16.09 11.18 24.19
C LYS A 289 -16.88 12.48 24.24
N HIS A 290 -16.80 13.32 23.19
CA HIS A 290 -17.61 14.54 23.08
C HIS A 290 -19.02 14.30 22.50
N GLY A 291 -19.38 13.04 22.17
CA GLY A 291 -20.66 12.72 21.55
C GLY A 291 -20.85 13.30 20.14
N ARG A 292 -19.75 13.70 19.48
CA ARG A 292 -19.77 14.25 18.10
C ARG A 292 -19.76 13.17 17.02
N ILE A 293 -19.35 11.96 17.38
CA ILE A 293 -19.40 10.77 16.55
C ILE A 293 -20.27 9.74 17.28
N GLN A 294 -21.25 9.18 16.57
CA GLN A 294 -22.10 8.11 17.06
C GLN A 294 -21.57 6.75 16.54
N PRO A 295 -21.09 5.86 17.42
CA PRO A 295 -20.63 4.54 17.01
C PRO A 295 -21.82 3.59 16.85
N HIS A 296 -21.75 2.74 15.83
CA HIS A 296 -22.71 1.66 15.53
C HIS A 296 -21.98 0.34 15.29
N PRO A 297 -22.62 -0.79 15.52
CA PRO A 297 -22.13 -2.08 15.07
C PRO A 297 -22.21 -2.19 13.54
N ASP A 298 -22.04 -3.39 12.98
CA ASP A 298 -22.09 -3.62 11.54
C ASP A 298 -23.46 -3.24 10.94
N VAL A 299 -23.45 -2.81 9.69
CA VAL A 299 -24.66 -2.59 8.89
C VAL A 299 -25.32 -3.95 8.64
N LYS A 300 -26.63 -4.02 8.79
CA LYS A 300 -27.44 -5.19 8.48
C LYS A 300 -28.08 -5.09 7.09
N SER A 301 -28.70 -3.94 6.77
CA SER A 301 -29.38 -3.72 5.50
C SER A 301 -29.59 -2.24 5.21
N PHE A 302 -29.86 -1.95 3.94
CA PHE A 302 -30.28 -0.64 3.45
C PHE A 302 -31.76 -0.65 3.07
N ASN A 303 -32.46 0.46 3.34
CA ASN A 303 -33.86 0.67 2.93
C ASN A 303 -34.06 2.15 2.57
N GLY A 304 -33.90 2.49 1.30
CA GLY A 304 -33.90 3.89 0.86
C GLY A 304 -32.76 4.67 1.55
N ASN A 305 -33.07 5.76 2.23
CA ASN A 305 -32.06 6.53 2.99
C ASN A 305 -31.79 5.97 4.39
N SER A 306 -32.55 4.96 4.83
CA SER A 306 -32.42 4.37 6.14
C SER A 306 -31.43 3.21 6.14
N VAL A 307 -30.57 3.15 7.15
CA VAL A 307 -29.62 2.07 7.41
C VAL A 307 -30.03 1.37 8.70
N GLU A 308 -30.27 0.06 8.63
CA GLU A 308 -30.47 -0.81 9.79
C GLU A 308 -29.14 -1.43 10.21
N PHE A 309 -28.83 -1.36 11.50
CA PHE A 309 -27.65 -2.01 12.09
C PHE A 309 -28.01 -3.36 12.71
N VAL A 310 -27.00 -4.20 12.97
CA VAL A 310 -27.21 -5.56 13.50
C VAL A 310 -27.82 -5.59 14.91
N ASP A 311 -27.76 -4.50 15.66
CA ASP A 311 -28.43 -4.33 16.97
C ASP A 311 -29.90 -3.87 16.85
N GLY A 312 -30.40 -3.67 15.64
CA GLY A 312 -31.76 -3.23 15.34
C GLY A 312 -31.94 -1.70 15.32
N ALA A 313 -30.91 -0.92 15.60
CA ALA A 313 -30.96 0.53 15.47
C ALA A 313 -31.12 0.92 13.98
N GLN A 314 -31.87 2.00 13.72
CA GLN A 314 -32.07 2.54 12.38
C GLN A 314 -31.80 4.04 12.37
N ASN A 315 -31.09 4.51 11.36
CA ASN A 315 -30.83 5.92 11.13
C ASN A 315 -30.84 6.24 9.63
N ASP A 316 -31.27 7.46 9.30
CA ASP A 316 -31.26 7.98 7.93
C ASP A 316 -29.97 8.73 7.65
N PHE A 317 -29.43 8.52 6.46
CA PHE A 317 -28.20 9.17 5.99
C PHE A 317 -28.38 9.80 4.62
N ASP A 318 -27.59 10.82 4.33
CA ASP A 318 -27.51 11.48 3.05
C ASP A 318 -26.27 11.01 2.27
N LEU A 319 -25.21 10.60 3.00
CA LEU A 319 -23.95 10.14 2.43
C LEU A 319 -23.40 8.96 3.24
N ILE A 320 -23.03 7.90 2.53
CA ILE A 320 -22.27 6.78 3.08
C ILE A 320 -20.86 6.78 2.48
N ILE A 321 -19.83 6.71 3.33
CA ILE A 321 -18.44 6.56 2.90
C ILE A 321 -17.91 5.18 3.28
N CYS A 322 -17.64 4.36 2.27
CA CYS A 322 -17.10 3.02 2.44
C CYS A 322 -15.57 3.10 2.59
N ALA A 323 -15.09 3.13 3.84
CA ALA A 323 -13.66 3.07 4.18
C ALA A 323 -13.22 1.62 4.48
N THR A 324 -13.61 0.71 3.58
CA THR A 324 -13.51 -0.75 3.73
C THR A 324 -12.22 -1.33 3.15
N GLY A 325 -11.29 -0.46 2.71
CA GLY A 325 -9.99 -0.82 2.20
C GLY A 325 -9.97 -1.23 0.74
N PHE A 326 -8.93 -1.95 0.34
CA PHE A 326 -8.64 -2.25 -1.06
C PHE A 326 -8.38 -3.74 -1.26
N HIS A 327 -8.55 -4.20 -2.49
CA HIS A 327 -8.07 -5.51 -2.93
C HIS A 327 -6.59 -5.44 -3.29
N VAL A 328 -5.89 -6.54 -3.11
CA VAL A 328 -4.56 -6.75 -3.70
C VAL A 328 -4.79 -7.19 -5.14
N SER A 329 -4.38 -6.39 -6.11
CA SER A 329 -4.69 -6.62 -7.51
C SER A 329 -3.51 -6.28 -8.43
N ILE A 330 -3.17 -7.21 -9.33
CA ILE A 330 -2.18 -7.05 -10.39
C ILE A 330 -2.85 -7.48 -11.71
N PRO A 331 -3.75 -6.65 -12.26
CA PRO A 331 -4.67 -7.07 -13.33
C PRO A 331 -3.99 -7.37 -14.66
N PHE A 332 -2.77 -6.89 -14.85
CA PHE A 332 -1.99 -7.10 -16.07
C PHE A 332 -1.13 -8.38 -16.03
N LEU A 333 -1.14 -9.14 -14.92
CA LEU A 333 -0.54 -10.46 -14.82
C LEU A 333 -1.65 -11.53 -14.80
N ALA A 334 -1.44 -12.60 -15.53
CA ALA A 334 -2.33 -13.76 -15.46
C ALA A 334 -2.30 -14.40 -14.06
N PRO A 335 -3.43 -14.93 -13.54
CA PRO A 335 -3.51 -15.47 -12.17
C PRO A 335 -2.55 -16.61 -11.85
N ASP A 336 -2.07 -17.34 -12.86
CA ASP A 336 -1.12 -18.44 -12.72
C ASP A 336 0.34 -17.98 -12.65
N VAL A 337 0.62 -16.72 -13.04
CA VAL A 337 1.95 -16.13 -12.99
C VAL A 337 2.35 -15.78 -11.56
N VAL A 338 1.43 -15.20 -10.78
CA VAL A 338 1.65 -14.85 -9.37
C VAL A 338 0.44 -15.25 -8.54
N THR A 339 0.68 -15.99 -7.47
CA THR A 339 -0.37 -16.42 -6.55
C THR A 339 -0.64 -15.33 -5.52
N ILE A 340 -1.90 -14.91 -5.42
CA ILE A 340 -2.38 -13.94 -4.41
C ILE A 340 -3.38 -14.64 -3.50
N LYS A 341 -3.11 -14.70 -2.19
CA LYS A 341 -3.99 -15.31 -1.17
C LYS A 341 -4.49 -14.25 -0.21
N GLY A 342 -5.71 -13.75 -0.45
CA GLY A 342 -6.25 -12.61 0.30
C GLY A 342 -5.35 -11.37 0.17
N PRO A 343 -4.77 -10.84 1.25
CA PRO A 343 -3.87 -9.71 1.18
C PRO A 343 -2.39 -10.09 0.95
N VAL A 344 -2.07 -11.37 0.77
CA VAL A 344 -0.69 -11.87 0.67
C VAL A 344 -0.34 -12.22 -0.76
N VAL A 345 0.72 -11.60 -1.29
CA VAL A 345 1.35 -11.98 -2.56
C VAL A 345 2.45 -13.01 -2.26
N GLU A 346 2.39 -14.18 -2.87
CA GLU A 346 3.39 -15.23 -2.69
C GLU A 346 4.66 -14.91 -3.51
N ALA A 347 5.60 -14.22 -2.87
CA ALA A 347 6.92 -13.94 -3.43
C ALA A 347 7.99 -14.17 -2.37
N HIS A 348 9.07 -14.88 -2.70
CA HIS A 348 10.19 -15.07 -1.77
C HIS A 348 10.80 -13.71 -1.40
N TRP A 349 11.04 -13.52 -0.11
CA TRP A 349 11.59 -12.27 0.45
C TRP A 349 10.75 -11.03 0.10
N GLU A 350 9.43 -11.23 -0.13
CA GLU A 350 8.45 -10.20 -0.53
C GLU A 350 8.81 -9.49 -1.85
N MET A 351 9.60 -10.14 -2.74
CA MET A 351 10.01 -9.55 -4.01
C MET A 351 10.25 -10.54 -5.16
N VAL A 352 10.66 -11.78 -4.93
CA VAL A 352 11.04 -12.72 -6.00
C VAL A 352 9.90 -13.67 -6.32
N ALA A 353 9.40 -13.66 -7.55
CA ALA A 353 8.37 -14.61 -8.00
C ALA A 353 8.91 -16.06 -7.93
N PRO A 354 8.13 -17.04 -7.40
CA PRO A 354 8.64 -18.37 -7.11
C PRO A 354 9.06 -19.20 -8.34
N ARG A 355 8.39 -19.00 -9.49
CA ARG A 355 8.50 -19.87 -10.67
C ARG A 355 9.04 -19.19 -11.92
N HIS A 356 9.14 -17.88 -11.92
CA HIS A 356 9.45 -17.11 -13.12
C HIS A 356 10.80 -16.43 -13.02
N ARG A 357 11.56 -16.51 -14.12
CA ARG A 357 12.84 -15.84 -14.26
C ARG A 357 12.62 -14.35 -14.40
N GLN A 358 13.41 -13.53 -13.68
CA GLN A 358 13.41 -12.07 -13.76
C GLN A 358 12.03 -11.41 -13.55
N LEU A 359 11.12 -12.05 -12.79
CA LEU A 359 9.88 -11.43 -12.35
C LEU A 359 9.97 -11.09 -10.86
N TYR A 360 9.74 -9.83 -10.57
CA TYR A 360 9.79 -9.28 -9.21
C TYR A 360 8.51 -8.53 -8.90
N ILE A 361 7.94 -8.79 -7.72
CA ILE A 361 6.71 -8.17 -7.24
C ILE A 361 7.05 -7.44 -5.95
N PHE A 362 7.20 -6.11 -6.00
CA PHE A 362 7.78 -5.36 -4.90
C PHE A 362 6.84 -4.27 -4.35
N GLY A 363 6.89 -4.06 -3.01
CA GLY A 363 6.09 -3.04 -2.34
C GLY A 363 4.73 -3.49 -1.82
N TRP A 364 4.48 -4.81 -1.72
CA TRP A 364 3.21 -5.38 -1.26
C TRP A 364 3.17 -5.67 0.23
N GLY A 365 4.31 -5.76 0.88
CA GLY A 365 4.39 -5.89 2.33
C GLY A 365 4.05 -4.58 3.03
N GLN A 366 3.08 -4.60 3.95
CA GLN A 366 2.76 -3.42 4.77
C GLN A 366 3.66 -3.39 5.99
N ALA A 367 4.57 -2.43 6.04
CA ALA A 367 5.43 -2.21 7.19
C ALA A 367 4.58 -1.75 8.39
N ARG A 368 4.79 -2.36 9.56
CA ARG A 368 4.00 -2.08 10.77
C ARG A 368 4.08 -0.64 11.24
N TYR A 369 5.18 0.06 10.98
CA TYR A 369 5.45 1.39 11.50
C TYR A 369 6.26 2.30 10.56
N GLY A 370 6.14 2.08 9.25
CA GLY A 370 6.79 2.86 8.20
C GLY A 370 7.72 2.02 7.35
N PHE A 371 7.77 2.33 6.07
CA PHE A 371 8.52 1.56 5.07
C PHE A 371 9.86 2.23 4.67
N GLY A 372 10.04 3.51 5.01
CA GLY A 372 11.17 4.31 4.55
C GLY A 372 12.53 3.62 4.78
N PRO A 373 12.87 3.22 6.01
CA PRO A 373 14.14 2.56 6.30
C PRO A 373 14.39 1.27 5.50
N LEU A 374 13.33 0.66 4.94
CA LEU A 374 13.42 -0.56 4.15
C LEU A 374 13.63 -0.30 2.67
N LEU A 375 13.09 0.80 2.12
CA LEU A 375 12.98 0.96 0.66
C LEU A 375 14.35 0.94 -0.01
N THR A 376 15.27 1.78 0.42
CA THR A 376 16.61 1.83 -0.18
C THR A 376 17.37 0.50 -0.08
N PRO A 377 17.51 -0.14 1.12
CA PRO A 377 18.23 -1.40 1.22
C PRO A 377 17.55 -2.55 0.44
N ALA A 378 16.22 -2.57 0.39
CA ALA A 378 15.48 -3.61 -0.31
C ALA A 378 15.54 -3.42 -1.84
N SER A 379 15.43 -2.19 -2.34
CA SER A 379 15.60 -1.88 -3.76
C SER A 379 17.02 -2.18 -4.26
N GLU A 380 18.03 -1.89 -3.45
CA GLU A 380 19.41 -2.26 -3.75
C GLU A 380 19.63 -3.78 -3.75
N LEU A 381 19.02 -4.51 -2.79
CA LEU A 381 19.04 -5.98 -2.82
C LEU A 381 18.35 -6.49 -4.09
N LEU A 382 17.22 -5.91 -4.47
CA LEU A 382 16.51 -6.29 -5.71
C LEU A 382 17.41 -6.12 -6.94
N ALA A 383 18.13 -5.00 -7.05
CA ALA A 383 19.08 -4.79 -8.13
C ALA A 383 20.21 -5.84 -8.14
N ASP A 384 20.75 -6.19 -6.95
CA ASP A 384 21.74 -7.26 -6.80
C ASP A 384 21.16 -8.63 -7.23
N LEU A 385 19.89 -8.92 -6.93
CA LEU A 385 19.20 -10.16 -7.32
C LEU A 385 18.94 -10.25 -8.83
N ILE A 386 18.63 -9.12 -9.47
CA ILE A 386 18.50 -9.04 -10.94
C ILE A 386 19.83 -9.42 -11.59
N LEU A 387 20.93 -8.86 -11.14
CA LEU A 387 22.27 -9.22 -11.65
C LEU A 387 22.65 -10.67 -11.33
N MET A 388 22.25 -11.16 -10.16
CA MET A 388 22.47 -12.56 -9.76
C MET A 388 21.72 -13.52 -10.68
N GLN A 389 20.44 -13.24 -10.99
CA GLN A 389 19.63 -14.07 -11.88
C GLN A 389 20.28 -14.26 -13.26
N ARG A 390 21.00 -13.26 -13.78
CA ARG A 390 21.75 -13.37 -15.03
C ARG A 390 22.84 -14.45 -15.01
N ARG A 391 23.30 -14.83 -13.80
CA ARG A 391 24.35 -15.83 -13.55
C ARG A 391 23.81 -17.22 -13.23
N LEU A 392 22.49 -17.35 -13.02
CA LEU A 392 21.84 -18.61 -12.70
C LEU A 392 21.26 -19.27 -13.95
N SER A 393 21.26 -20.59 -13.97
CA SER A 393 20.64 -21.42 -15.03
C SER A 393 19.12 -21.53 -14.80
N HIS A 394 18.70 -21.66 -13.55
CA HIS A 394 17.30 -21.75 -13.15
C HIS A 394 16.73 -20.41 -12.68
N PRO A 395 15.40 -20.23 -12.66
CA PRO A 395 14.76 -19.11 -12.00
C PRO A 395 15.18 -19.00 -10.53
N LEU A 396 15.54 -17.80 -10.09
CA LEU A 396 15.98 -17.57 -8.70
C LEU A 396 14.94 -18.06 -7.68
N GLY A 397 13.63 -17.87 -7.97
CA GLY A 397 12.56 -18.34 -7.09
C GLY A 397 12.54 -19.87 -6.94
N GLU A 398 12.88 -20.64 -7.97
CA GLU A 398 13.01 -22.10 -7.89
C GLU A 398 14.21 -22.50 -7.02
N VAL A 399 15.36 -21.81 -7.18
CA VAL A 399 16.54 -22.02 -6.34
C VAL A 399 16.17 -21.76 -4.86
N LEU A 400 15.46 -20.67 -4.58
CA LEU A 400 15.01 -20.33 -3.22
C LEU A 400 14.00 -21.37 -2.68
N THR A 401 13.12 -21.90 -3.52
CA THR A 401 12.18 -22.96 -3.15
C THR A 401 12.94 -24.24 -2.77
N LYS A 402 13.94 -24.64 -3.53
CA LYS A 402 14.82 -25.78 -3.22
C LYS A 402 15.61 -25.59 -1.92
N LEU A 403 15.98 -24.36 -1.62
CA LEU A 403 16.59 -23.97 -0.35
C LEU A 403 15.59 -23.84 0.81
N HIS A 404 14.34 -24.27 0.61
CA HIS A 404 13.27 -24.19 1.61
C HIS A 404 13.07 -22.77 2.17
N GLN A 405 13.34 -21.73 1.37
CA GLN A 405 13.03 -20.37 1.79
C GLN A 405 11.52 -20.19 1.87
N PRO A 406 10.99 -19.72 3.03
CA PRO A 406 9.56 -19.62 3.21
C PRO A 406 8.95 -18.52 2.33
N LEU A 407 7.73 -18.77 1.88
CA LEU A 407 6.84 -17.72 1.34
C LEU A 407 6.18 -16.95 2.50
N PRO A 408 5.79 -15.69 2.28
CA PRO A 408 5.15 -14.89 3.30
C PRO A 408 3.80 -15.50 3.72
N LYS A 409 3.54 -15.52 5.04
CA LYS A 409 2.27 -15.96 5.64
C LYS A 409 1.35 -14.79 6.02
N SER A 410 1.88 -13.59 6.01
CA SER A 410 1.19 -12.35 6.37
C SER A 410 1.64 -11.24 5.43
N HIS A 411 0.74 -10.32 5.15
CA HIS A 411 1.07 -9.07 4.45
C HIS A 411 1.76 -8.05 5.36
N LEU A 412 1.73 -8.26 6.69
CA LEU A 412 2.40 -7.38 7.64
C LEU A 412 3.88 -7.72 7.73
N LEU A 413 4.72 -6.72 7.51
CA LEU A 413 6.16 -6.81 7.52
C LEU A 413 6.74 -6.15 8.78
N ASP A 414 7.63 -6.86 9.47
CA ASP A 414 8.47 -6.27 10.50
C ASP A 414 9.72 -5.66 9.85
N PRO A 415 9.88 -4.32 9.86
CA PRO A 415 11.01 -3.68 9.19
C PRO A 415 12.37 -4.09 9.73
N MET A 416 12.50 -4.33 11.03
CA MET A 416 13.78 -4.72 11.63
C MET A 416 14.17 -6.15 11.27
N GLU A 417 13.19 -7.05 11.20
CA GLU A 417 13.42 -8.43 10.73
C GLU A 417 13.80 -8.44 9.25
N ALA A 418 13.09 -7.64 8.44
CA ALA A 418 13.38 -7.50 7.02
C ALA A 418 14.79 -6.95 6.77
N LEU A 419 15.23 -5.92 7.51
CA LEU A 419 16.59 -5.38 7.40
C LEU A 419 17.65 -6.43 7.77
N ARG A 420 17.43 -7.21 8.84
CA ARG A 420 18.33 -8.31 9.21
C ARG A 420 18.41 -9.37 8.10
N ARG A 421 17.27 -9.71 7.50
CA ARG A 421 17.18 -10.65 6.37
C ARG A 421 17.94 -10.12 5.16
N ILE A 422 17.74 -8.86 4.77
CA ILE A 422 18.45 -8.22 3.67
C ILE A 422 19.96 -8.33 3.87
N LYS A 423 20.46 -7.98 5.07
CA LYS A 423 21.88 -8.09 5.41
C LYS A 423 22.39 -9.53 5.28
N LYS A 424 21.65 -10.51 5.81
CA LYS A 424 22.01 -11.93 5.73
C LYS A 424 22.03 -12.42 4.28
N VAL A 425 21.02 -12.09 3.49
CA VAL A 425 20.94 -12.50 2.07
C VAL A 425 22.14 -11.97 1.31
N ARG A 426 22.51 -10.71 1.45
CA ARG A 426 23.70 -10.13 0.80
C ARG A 426 24.99 -10.86 1.15
N GLN A 427 25.15 -11.34 2.41
CA GLN A 427 26.32 -12.07 2.86
C GLN A 427 26.45 -13.46 2.22
N VAL A 428 25.33 -14.13 1.91
CA VAL A 428 25.32 -15.51 1.40
C VAL A 428 24.99 -15.63 -0.09
N MET A 429 24.62 -14.53 -0.73
CA MET A 429 24.14 -14.51 -2.12
C MET A 429 25.17 -15.07 -3.12
N TRP A 430 26.47 -14.95 -2.84
CA TRP A 430 27.54 -15.51 -3.66
C TRP A 430 27.49 -17.04 -3.78
N MET A 431 26.80 -17.73 -2.86
CA MET A 431 26.63 -19.20 -2.89
C MET A 431 25.55 -19.64 -3.91
N LEU A 432 24.64 -18.75 -4.31
CA LEU A 432 23.52 -19.10 -5.18
C LEU A 432 23.94 -19.75 -6.50
N PRO A 433 24.98 -19.30 -7.23
CA PRO A 433 25.43 -19.97 -8.45
C PRO A 433 26.03 -21.35 -8.21
N ILE A 434 26.57 -21.61 -7.00
CA ILE A 434 27.08 -22.94 -6.64
C ILE A 434 25.90 -23.89 -6.42
N ILE A 435 24.90 -23.42 -5.70
CA ILE A 435 23.68 -24.18 -5.39
C ILE A 435 22.87 -24.46 -6.67
N ASP A 436 22.74 -23.46 -7.54
CA ASP A 436 22.06 -23.58 -8.83
C ASP A 436 22.59 -24.71 -9.71
N ARG A 437 23.91 -24.99 -9.63
CA ARG A 437 24.55 -26.10 -10.37
C ARG A 437 24.29 -27.47 -9.77
N LEU A 438 23.79 -27.53 -8.54
CA LEU A 438 23.50 -28.75 -7.80
C LEU A 438 22.01 -29.16 -7.88
N ILE A 439 21.19 -28.31 -8.47
CA ILE A 439 19.76 -28.49 -8.68
C ILE A 439 19.48 -29.09 -10.06
#